data_35e255a48d72de8f7fb6521d135b79ce
#
_entry.id   35e255a48d72de8f7fb6521d135b79ce
#
_cell.length_a   1.000
_cell.length_b   1.000
_cell.length_c   1.000
_cell.angle_alpha   90.00
_cell.angle_beta   90.00
_cell.angle_gamma   90.00
#
_symmetry.space_group_name_H-M   'P 1'
#
loop_
_entity.id
_entity.type
_entity.pdbx_description
1 polymer ?
#
loop_
_entity_poly.entity_id
_entity_poly.type
_entity_poly.pdbx_seq_one_letter_code
_entity_poly.pdbx_strand_id
1 'polypeptide(L)'
;MPEAYIVEAVRTAGGKRGGRLAGVHPVDLAATALDAIVERSGVDPATIDDVIMGCVSQGGEQAMQVGRNAVLASRLLPQSTPAVTIDRQCGSSQQAIQFAAQAVMSGTQDVVIAAGVESMSRVPMGSTAMFHMKEGLGHYKSPGLEEKYPGVQWSQFMGAEMIVRKHGFAKDDLDRFALASHQKARAATESRAFAAEIVPVAIETPEGPQMHTLDEGIRMDATLDGIASVKLLSPEGSITAATSSQICDGSSAVLVMSERALRASGLAPLARIHNLTVTAGDPVIMLEEPLFATDRALQRAGMTIDQIDLFEVNEAFAPVPLAWLKHTGADPDRLNVNGGAIALGHPLGASGTKLMATLVHALKARGGRYGLQTMCEGGGVANVTIVEAL
;
A
#
# COMPACT_ATOMS: atom_id res chain seq x y z
N MET A 1 -15.96 -8.13 -21.55
CA MET A 1 -15.86 -6.76 -21.02
C MET A 1 -14.51 -6.23 -21.45
N PRO A 2 -14.36 -4.94 -21.69
CA PRO A 2 -13.04 -4.35 -21.89
C PRO A 2 -12.10 -4.72 -20.72
N GLU A 3 -10.84 -4.91 -21.02
CA GLU A 3 -9.82 -5.28 -20.04
C GLU A 3 -8.97 -4.08 -19.67
N ALA A 4 -8.37 -4.10 -18.48
CA ALA A 4 -7.44 -3.10 -17.99
C ALA A 4 -6.08 -3.73 -17.75
N TYR A 5 -5.03 -3.04 -18.15
CA TYR A 5 -3.66 -3.54 -18.12
C TYR A 5 -2.76 -2.62 -17.29
N ILE A 6 -1.92 -3.20 -16.48
CA ILE A 6 -0.82 -2.51 -15.79
C ILE A 6 0.38 -2.50 -16.74
N VAL A 7 0.83 -1.31 -17.11
CA VAL A 7 1.94 -1.12 -18.04
C VAL A 7 3.26 -0.90 -17.31
N GLU A 8 3.21 -0.12 -16.24
CA GLU A 8 4.37 0.16 -15.40
C GLU A 8 3.92 0.33 -13.95
N ALA A 9 4.81 0.03 -13.00
CA ALA A 9 4.55 0.18 -11.57
C ALA A 9 5.84 0.57 -10.84
N VAL A 10 5.81 1.69 -10.12
CA VAL A 10 6.99 2.26 -9.46
C VAL A 10 6.68 2.66 -8.02
N ARG A 11 7.71 2.73 -7.19
CA ARG A 11 7.64 3.26 -5.83
C ARG A 11 8.92 3.98 -5.43
N THR A 12 8.86 4.91 -4.53
CA THR A 12 10.04 5.35 -3.80
C THR A 12 10.47 4.27 -2.81
N ALA A 13 11.73 4.24 -2.43
CA ALA A 13 12.14 3.53 -1.23
C ALA A 13 11.47 4.19 -0.01
N GLY A 14 11.09 3.40 0.99
CA GLY A 14 10.43 3.90 2.19
C GLY A 14 11.39 4.71 3.07
N GLY A 15 10.98 5.92 3.46
CA GLY A 15 11.65 6.74 4.45
C GLY A 15 11.11 6.40 5.85
N LYS A 16 11.97 6.09 6.82
CA LYS A 16 11.51 5.92 8.21
C LYS A 16 11.06 7.26 8.79
N ARG A 17 10.25 7.23 9.85
CA ARG A 17 9.83 8.44 10.57
C ARG A 17 11.02 9.31 10.95
N GLY A 18 11.00 10.57 10.51
CA GLY A 18 12.09 11.53 10.74
C GLY A 18 13.40 11.15 10.03
N GLY A 19 13.33 10.25 9.02
CA GLY A 19 14.48 9.78 8.25
C GLY A 19 14.77 10.64 7.01
N ARG A 20 15.35 10.02 6.01
CA ARG A 20 15.89 10.71 4.83
C ARG A 20 14.82 11.42 3.99
N LEU A 21 13.57 10.93 3.97
CA LEU A 21 12.46 11.58 3.25
C LEU A 21 11.72 12.64 4.07
N ALA A 22 12.00 12.79 5.37
CA ALA A 22 11.30 13.75 6.22
C ALA A 22 11.46 15.22 5.79
N GLY A 23 12.52 15.55 5.06
CA GLY A 23 12.76 16.87 4.46
C GLY A 23 12.03 17.11 3.14
N VAL A 24 11.48 16.06 2.50
CA VAL A 24 10.83 16.15 1.19
C VAL A 24 9.35 16.50 1.37
N HIS A 25 8.89 17.54 0.68
CA HIS A 25 7.47 17.91 0.71
C HIS A 25 6.62 16.79 0.04
N PRO A 26 5.47 16.38 0.61
CA PRO A 26 4.69 15.26 0.06
C PRO A 26 4.21 15.48 -1.38
N VAL A 27 3.94 16.71 -1.78
CA VAL A 27 3.60 17.05 -3.18
C VAL A 27 4.76 16.74 -4.12
N ASP A 28 6.00 17.11 -3.75
CA ASP A 28 7.19 16.87 -4.56
C ASP A 28 7.56 15.38 -4.58
N LEU A 29 7.35 14.69 -3.45
CA LEU A 29 7.52 13.24 -3.36
C LEU A 29 6.54 12.51 -4.29
N ALA A 30 5.28 12.95 -4.33
CA ALA A 30 4.27 12.42 -5.24
C ALA A 30 4.61 12.73 -6.70
N ALA A 31 5.01 13.97 -7.01
CA ALA A 31 5.43 14.37 -8.35
C ALA A 31 6.61 13.52 -8.86
N THR A 32 7.55 13.17 -7.99
CA THR A 32 8.67 12.27 -8.34
C THR A 32 8.19 10.90 -8.82
N ALA A 33 7.17 10.32 -8.18
CA ALA A 33 6.60 9.04 -8.62
C ALA A 33 5.80 9.20 -9.93
N LEU A 34 5.09 10.33 -10.11
CA LEU A 34 4.37 10.63 -11.36
C LEU A 34 5.33 10.85 -12.54
N ASP A 35 6.41 11.58 -12.35
CA ASP A 35 7.43 11.75 -13.38
C ASP A 35 8.07 10.41 -13.75
N ALA A 36 8.43 9.61 -12.76
CA ALA A 36 9.07 8.32 -12.98
C ALA A 36 8.18 7.31 -13.73
N ILE A 37 6.86 7.30 -13.47
CA ILE A 37 5.96 6.40 -14.18
C ILE A 37 5.86 6.77 -15.66
N VAL A 38 5.86 8.05 -15.99
CA VAL A 38 5.87 8.57 -17.37
C VAL A 38 7.20 8.23 -18.06
N GLU A 39 8.33 8.54 -17.41
CA GLU A 39 9.67 8.28 -17.96
C GLU A 39 9.90 6.79 -18.24
N ARG A 40 9.55 5.91 -17.28
CA ARG A 40 9.81 4.46 -17.40
C ARG A 40 8.88 3.75 -18.38
N SER A 41 7.60 4.13 -18.39
CA SER A 41 6.65 3.55 -19.34
C SER A 41 6.85 4.05 -20.76
N GLY A 42 7.36 5.28 -20.94
CA GLY A 42 7.42 5.96 -22.22
C GLY A 42 6.06 6.39 -22.76
N VAL A 43 5.03 6.43 -21.91
CA VAL A 43 3.69 6.90 -22.28
C VAL A 43 3.76 8.39 -22.67
N ASP A 44 3.05 8.78 -23.71
CA ASP A 44 2.86 10.20 -24.02
C ASP A 44 2.03 10.86 -22.91
N PRO A 45 2.60 11.79 -22.11
CA PRO A 45 1.90 12.41 -21.00
C PRO A 45 0.64 13.18 -21.41
N ALA A 46 0.54 13.60 -22.67
CA ALA A 46 -0.66 14.27 -23.20
C ALA A 46 -1.86 13.31 -23.35
N THR A 47 -1.63 12.01 -23.34
CA THR A 47 -2.70 10.98 -23.44
C THR A 47 -3.26 10.55 -22.10
N ILE A 48 -2.73 11.04 -20.98
CA ILE A 48 -3.17 10.65 -19.65
C ILE A 48 -4.48 11.36 -19.32
N ASP A 49 -5.54 10.56 -19.16
CA ASP A 49 -6.90 11.03 -18.91
C ASP A 49 -7.11 11.51 -17.48
N ASP A 50 -6.45 10.87 -16.49
CA ASP A 50 -6.64 11.20 -15.08
C ASP A 50 -5.50 10.66 -14.19
N VAL A 51 -5.34 11.26 -13.00
CA VAL A 51 -4.51 10.78 -11.89
C VAL A 51 -5.39 10.55 -10.67
N ILE A 52 -5.45 9.31 -10.18
CA ILE A 52 -6.18 8.97 -8.95
C ILE A 52 -5.16 8.73 -7.85
N MET A 53 -5.08 9.64 -6.89
CA MET A 53 -4.07 9.66 -5.82
C MET A 53 -4.65 9.21 -4.48
N GLY A 54 -4.15 8.11 -3.92
CA GLY A 54 -4.44 7.71 -2.55
C GLY A 54 -3.67 8.55 -1.54
N CYS A 55 -4.38 9.10 -0.54
CA CYS A 55 -3.78 9.79 0.61
C CYS A 55 -4.76 9.75 1.78
N VAL A 56 -4.30 9.32 2.96
CA VAL A 56 -5.17 9.19 4.14
C VAL A 56 -5.23 10.48 4.95
N SER A 57 -4.07 11.02 5.30
CA SER A 57 -3.97 12.21 6.15
C SER A 57 -4.04 13.49 5.32
N GLN A 58 -5.23 13.78 4.75
CA GLN A 58 -5.47 14.93 3.85
C GLN A 58 -5.55 16.26 4.64
N GLY A 59 -4.48 16.61 5.34
CA GLY A 59 -4.35 17.84 6.12
C GLY A 59 -2.94 18.41 6.04
N GLY A 60 -2.75 19.65 6.49
CA GLY A 60 -1.45 20.32 6.43
C GLY A 60 -0.88 20.32 5.01
N GLU A 61 0.33 19.81 4.83
CA GLU A 61 1.00 19.75 3.52
C GLU A 61 0.40 18.73 2.54
N GLN A 62 -0.51 17.86 3.00
CA GLN A 62 -1.27 16.92 2.17
C GLN A 62 -2.72 17.38 1.93
N ALA A 63 -3.06 18.61 2.34
CA ALA A 63 -4.38 19.21 2.11
C ALA A 63 -4.56 19.70 0.66
N MET A 64 -5.74 20.22 0.37
CA MET A 64 -6.08 20.91 -0.89
C MET A 64 -5.79 20.07 -2.14
N GLN A 65 -6.25 18.81 -2.13
CA GLN A 65 -6.07 17.87 -3.25
C GLN A 65 -4.60 17.60 -3.59
N VAL A 66 -3.91 16.90 -2.71
CA VAL A 66 -2.48 16.57 -2.90
C VAL A 66 -2.19 15.94 -4.27
N GLY A 67 -3.10 15.12 -4.80
CA GLY A 67 -2.97 14.53 -6.14
C GLY A 67 -2.92 15.58 -7.24
N ARG A 68 -3.80 16.59 -7.19
CA ARG A 68 -3.77 17.69 -8.17
C ARG A 68 -2.52 18.55 -8.02
N ASN A 69 -2.12 18.85 -6.79
CA ASN A 69 -0.89 19.59 -6.52
C ASN A 69 0.33 18.83 -7.04
N ALA A 70 0.37 17.50 -6.92
CA ALA A 70 1.44 16.66 -7.45
C ALA A 70 1.52 16.72 -8.98
N VAL A 71 0.37 16.71 -9.69
CA VAL A 71 0.34 16.92 -11.15
C VAL A 71 0.90 18.29 -11.52
N LEU A 72 0.54 19.34 -10.78
CA LEU A 72 1.05 20.70 -11.04
C LEU A 72 2.55 20.85 -10.71
N ALA A 73 3.08 20.06 -9.81
CA ALA A 73 4.51 20.03 -9.45
C ALA A 73 5.31 19.08 -10.36
N SER A 74 4.67 18.17 -11.08
CA SER A 74 5.30 17.28 -12.06
C SER A 74 5.98 18.08 -13.17
N ARG A 75 7.13 17.61 -13.59
CA ARG A 75 7.89 18.20 -14.73
C ARG A 75 7.40 17.71 -16.09
N LEU A 76 6.67 16.58 -16.10
CA LEU A 76 6.30 15.87 -17.32
C LEU A 76 4.79 15.93 -17.60
N LEU A 77 3.95 15.90 -16.57
CA LEU A 77 2.51 15.94 -16.74
C LEU A 77 2.05 17.34 -17.14
N PRO A 78 1.22 17.46 -18.20
CA PRO A 78 0.64 18.75 -18.56
C PRO A 78 -0.32 19.22 -17.47
N GLN A 79 -0.41 20.54 -17.29
CA GLN A 79 -1.37 21.14 -16.35
C GLN A 79 -2.83 20.84 -16.66
N SER A 80 -3.13 20.38 -17.88
CA SER A 80 -4.47 19.93 -18.29
C SER A 80 -4.86 18.57 -17.76
N THR A 81 -3.90 17.74 -17.26
CA THR A 81 -4.20 16.43 -16.67
C THR A 81 -4.99 16.61 -15.38
N PRO A 82 -6.23 16.14 -15.28
CA PRO A 82 -7.01 16.21 -14.05
C PRO A 82 -6.42 15.27 -12.98
N ALA A 83 -6.85 15.47 -11.72
CA ALA A 83 -6.52 14.55 -10.66
C ALA A 83 -7.58 14.60 -9.55
N VAL A 84 -7.73 13.46 -8.85
CA VAL A 84 -8.54 13.35 -7.64
C VAL A 84 -7.71 12.72 -6.52
N THR A 85 -7.98 13.14 -5.27
CA THR A 85 -7.41 12.49 -4.09
C THR A 85 -8.48 11.68 -3.38
N ILE A 86 -8.18 10.44 -3.05
CA ILE A 86 -9.12 9.53 -2.40
C ILE A 86 -8.55 8.99 -1.09
N ASP A 87 -9.45 8.71 -0.14
CA ASP A 87 -9.16 8.02 1.11
C ASP A 87 -10.02 6.74 1.21
N ARG A 88 -9.35 5.61 1.31
CA ARG A 88 -9.87 4.32 1.77
C ARG A 88 -8.90 3.75 2.80
N GLN A 89 -8.50 4.55 3.75
CA GLN A 89 -7.52 4.22 4.77
C GLN A 89 -6.27 3.55 4.15
N CYS A 90 -5.74 2.49 4.73
CA CYS A 90 -4.56 1.78 4.23
C CYS A 90 -4.66 1.34 2.76
N GLY A 91 -5.89 1.09 2.26
CA GLY A 91 -6.17 0.66 0.89
C GLY A 91 -6.33 1.78 -0.13
N SER A 92 -6.07 3.05 0.20
CA SER A 92 -6.36 4.20 -0.66
C SER A 92 -5.78 4.07 -2.06
N SER A 93 -4.49 3.77 -2.23
CA SER A 93 -3.92 3.61 -3.56
C SER A 93 -4.22 2.26 -4.22
N GLN A 94 -4.57 1.21 -3.47
CA GLN A 94 -5.15 0.00 -4.08
C GLN A 94 -6.54 0.30 -4.65
N GLN A 95 -7.35 1.12 -3.96
CA GLN A 95 -8.61 1.62 -4.50
C GLN A 95 -8.39 2.52 -5.71
N ALA A 96 -7.31 3.30 -5.74
CA ALA A 96 -6.94 4.07 -6.93
C ALA A 96 -6.69 3.16 -8.15
N ILE A 97 -5.98 2.04 -7.98
CA ILE A 97 -5.82 1.02 -9.03
C ILE A 97 -7.17 0.47 -9.47
N GLN A 98 -8.05 0.15 -8.52
CA GLN A 98 -9.37 -0.40 -8.84
C GLN A 98 -10.24 0.62 -9.58
N PHE A 99 -10.24 1.89 -9.19
CA PHE A 99 -10.96 2.94 -9.89
C PHE A 99 -10.39 3.22 -11.29
N ALA A 100 -9.07 3.26 -11.45
CA ALA A 100 -8.41 3.38 -12.74
C ALA A 100 -8.81 2.22 -13.68
N ALA A 101 -8.74 0.98 -13.18
CA ALA A 101 -9.16 -0.19 -13.95
C ALA A 101 -10.66 -0.13 -14.31
N GLN A 102 -11.53 0.28 -13.39
CA GLN A 102 -12.97 0.44 -13.65
C GLN A 102 -13.26 1.54 -14.68
N ALA A 103 -12.56 2.68 -14.62
CA ALA A 103 -12.67 3.75 -15.60
C ALA A 103 -12.28 3.27 -17.01
N VAL A 104 -11.17 2.54 -17.10
CA VAL A 104 -10.70 1.93 -18.35
C VAL A 104 -11.70 0.86 -18.85
N MET A 105 -12.13 -0.05 -17.98
CA MET A 105 -13.10 -1.11 -18.33
C MET A 105 -14.48 -0.55 -18.72
N SER A 106 -14.85 0.62 -18.19
CA SER A 106 -16.11 1.29 -18.60
C SER A 106 -16.02 1.93 -19.98
N GLY A 107 -14.82 2.13 -20.49
CA GLY A 107 -14.55 2.80 -21.76
C GLY A 107 -14.64 4.33 -21.69
N THR A 108 -14.72 4.91 -20.48
CA THR A 108 -14.75 6.37 -20.30
C THR A 108 -13.36 7.00 -20.32
N GLN A 109 -12.32 6.24 -19.96
CA GLN A 109 -10.92 6.63 -19.97
C GLN A 109 -10.06 5.52 -20.55
N ASP A 110 -8.90 5.84 -21.09
CA ASP A 110 -7.97 4.87 -21.71
C ASP A 110 -6.63 4.75 -21.00
N VAL A 111 -6.15 5.85 -20.40
CA VAL A 111 -4.83 5.95 -19.77
C VAL A 111 -4.96 6.66 -18.44
N VAL A 112 -4.81 5.93 -17.34
CA VAL A 112 -5.00 6.46 -15.99
C VAL A 112 -3.80 6.11 -15.11
N ILE A 113 -3.28 7.09 -14.38
CA ILE A 113 -2.28 6.83 -13.34
C ILE A 113 -3.00 6.65 -12.01
N ALA A 114 -2.90 5.46 -11.43
CA ALA A 114 -3.22 5.21 -10.04
C ALA A 114 -1.96 5.45 -9.19
N ALA A 115 -2.02 6.31 -8.21
CA ALA A 115 -0.87 6.68 -7.40
C ALA A 115 -1.22 6.78 -5.91
N GLY A 116 -0.21 6.94 -5.09
CA GLY A 116 -0.40 7.23 -3.67
C GLY A 116 0.78 7.96 -3.07
N VAL A 117 0.50 8.75 -2.05
CA VAL A 117 1.51 9.46 -1.25
C VAL A 117 1.07 9.50 0.21
N GLU A 118 2.04 9.32 1.10
CA GLU A 118 1.88 9.60 2.52
C GLU A 118 3.23 10.03 3.09
N SER A 119 3.29 11.17 3.74
CA SER A 119 4.42 11.60 4.55
C SER A 119 3.99 11.65 6.02
N MET A 120 4.19 10.53 6.71
CA MET A 120 3.77 10.39 8.10
C MET A 120 4.72 11.09 9.09
N SER A 121 5.89 11.52 8.59
CA SER A 121 6.81 12.42 9.32
C SER A 121 6.28 13.84 9.39
N ARG A 122 5.68 14.36 8.31
CA ARG A 122 5.23 15.74 8.16
C ARG A 122 3.75 15.92 8.53
N VAL A 123 2.92 14.93 8.18
CA VAL A 123 1.49 14.88 8.55
C VAL A 123 1.23 13.59 9.34
N PRO A 124 1.41 13.60 10.66
CA PRO A 124 1.27 12.42 11.49
C PRO A 124 -0.13 11.79 11.40
N MET A 125 -0.18 10.46 11.44
CA MET A 125 -1.42 9.69 11.44
C MET A 125 -2.40 10.18 12.51
N GLY A 126 -3.65 10.45 12.11
CA GLY A 126 -4.71 10.94 13.00
C GLY A 126 -4.64 12.44 13.33
N SER A 127 -3.58 13.16 12.91
CA SER A 127 -3.44 14.61 13.19
C SER A 127 -4.61 15.42 12.64
N THR A 128 -5.17 15.05 11.50
CA THR A 128 -6.32 15.71 10.87
C THR A 128 -7.57 15.69 11.75
N ALA A 129 -7.85 14.58 12.43
CA ALA A 129 -8.99 14.46 13.35
C ALA A 129 -8.65 15.07 14.73
N MET A 130 -7.47 14.74 15.27
CA MET A 130 -7.04 15.18 16.61
C MET A 130 -6.93 16.71 16.72
N PHE A 131 -6.43 17.38 15.69
CA PHE A 131 -6.36 18.83 15.66
C PHE A 131 -7.75 19.45 15.79
N HIS A 132 -8.71 19.04 14.98
CA HIS A 132 -10.09 19.55 15.01
C HIS A 132 -10.77 19.28 16.34
N MET A 133 -10.59 18.09 16.91
CA MET A 133 -11.12 17.76 18.24
C MET A 133 -10.54 18.65 19.33
N LYS A 134 -9.23 18.90 19.30
CA LYS A 134 -8.53 19.74 20.27
C LYS A 134 -8.99 21.21 20.19
N GLU A 135 -9.22 21.72 18.98
CA GLU A 135 -9.69 23.09 18.75
C GLU A 135 -11.21 23.24 18.88
N GLY A 136 -11.94 22.20 19.29
CA GLY A 136 -13.40 22.26 19.46
C GLY A 136 -14.19 22.35 18.15
N LEU A 137 -13.59 22.00 17.03
CA LEU A 137 -14.21 22.07 15.69
C LEU A 137 -15.03 20.83 15.31
N GLY A 138 -15.27 19.93 16.26
CA GLY A 138 -16.09 18.75 16.09
C GLY A 138 -15.36 17.43 16.31
N HIS A 139 -16.10 16.33 16.25
CA HIS A 139 -15.61 14.98 16.44
C HIS A 139 -16.11 14.10 15.29
N TYR A 140 -15.29 13.16 14.79
CA TYR A 140 -15.68 12.27 13.70
C TYR A 140 -16.79 11.26 14.09
N LYS A 141 -16.94 10.94 15.38
CA LYS A 141 -18.06 10.13 15.88
C LYS A 141 -19.31 10.97 15.99
N SER A 142 -20.32 10.65 15.18
CA SER A 142 -21.65 11.23 15.28
C SER A 142 -22.47 10.58 16.41
N PRO A 143 -23.56 11.21 16.88
CA PRO A 143 -24.48 10.57 17.82
C PRO A 143 -25.02 9.23 17.33
N GLY A 144 -25.36 9.09 16.03
CA GLY A 144 -25.82 7.83 15.46
C GLY A 144 -24.74 6.74 15.43
N LEU A 145 -23.47 7.11 15.29
CA LEU A 145 -22.37 6.16 15.37
C LEU A 145 -22.15 5.70 16.82
N GLU A 146 -22.25 6.61 17.79
CA GLU A 146 -22.14 6.27 19.22
C GLU A 146 -23.32 5.44 19.71
N GLU A 147 -24.53 5.70 19.22
CA GLU A 147 -25.72 4.89 19.52
C GLU A 147 -25.57 3.45 19.03
N LYS A 148 -25.03 3.27 17.83
CA LYS A 148 -24.84 1.93 17.22
C LYS A 148 -23.66 1.16 17.81
N TYR A 149 -22.60 1.87 18.22
CA TYR A 149 -21.36 1.30 18.77
C TYR A 149 -20.97 2.01 20.07
N PRO A 150 -21.76 1.85 21.14
CA PRO A 150 -21.58 2.60 22.38
C PRO A 150 -20.24 2.27 23.03
N GLY A 151 -19.48 3.31 23.36
CA GLY A 151 -18.18 3.19 24.04
C GLY A 151 -17.06 2.55 23.23
N VAL A 152 -17.29 2.18 21.96
CA VAL A 152 -16.24 1.57 21.12
C VAL A 152 -15.16 2.60 20.80
N GLN A 153 -13.92 2.26 21.16
CA GLN A 153 -12.74 2.99 20.72
C GLN A 153 -12.20 2.34 19.42
N TRP A 154 -12.30 3.07 18.32
CA TRP A 154 -11.79 2.61 17.03
C TRP A 154 -10.25 2.58 17.05
N SER A 155 -9.66 1.41 17.25
CA SER A 155 -8.22 1.24 17.38
C SER A 155 -7.73 0.02 16.64
N GLN A 156 -6.87 0.24 15.64
CA GLN A 156 -6.22 -0.86 14.92
C GLN A 156 -5.34 -1.73 15.84
N PHE A 157 -4.76 -1.15 16.90
CA PHE A 157 -3.99 -1.92 17.89
C PHE A 157 -4.87 -2.89 18.67
N MET A 158 -6.06 -2.44 19.09
CA MET A 158 -7.04 -3.32 19.73
C MET A 158 -7.54 -4.38 18.74
N GLY A 159 -7.82 -4.03 17.50
CA GLY A 159 -8.20 -4.98 16.45
C GLY A 159 -7.13 -6.05 16.24
N ALA A 160 -5.86 -5.68 16.18
CA ALA A 160 -4.75 -6.62 16.08
C ALA A 160 -4.67 -7.58 17.28
N GLU A 161 -4.84 -7.07 18.52
CA GLU A 161 -4.89 -7.92 19.73
C GLU A 161 -6.11 -8.85 19.73
N MET A 162 -7.24 -8.41 19.19
CA MET A 162 -8.44 -9.27 19.05
C MET A 162 -8.18 -10.41 18.07
N ILE A 163 -7.47 -10.15 16.95
CA ILE A 163 -7.06 -11.20 16.02
C ILE A 163 -6.12 -12.20 16.70
N VAL A 164 -5.11 -11.74 17.44
CA VAL A 164 -4.20 -12.60 18.19
C VAL A 164 -5.01 -13.57 19.09
N ARG A 165 -5.93 -13.05 19.89
CA ARG A 165 -6.76 -13.86 20.79
C ARG A 165 -7.70 -14.80 20.03
N LYS A 166 -8.38 -14.30 18.99
CA LYS A 166 -9.36 -15.08 18.22
C LYS A 166 -8.71 -16.27 17.49
N HIS A 167 -7.52 -16.07 16.95
CA HIS A 167 -6.81 -17.09 16.20
C HIS A 167 -5.81 -17.89 17.05
N GLY A 168 -5.58 -17.53 18.31
CA GLY A 168 -4.73 -18.25 19.25
C GLY A 168 -3.25 -18.15 18.96
N PHE A 169 -2.77 -16.99 18.47
CA PHE A 169 -1.34 -16.77 18.22
C PHE A 169 -0.59 -16.45 19.51
N ALA A 170 0.61 -17.01 19.66
CA ALA A 170 1.55 -16.62 20.69
C ALA A 170 2.40 -15.42 20.23
N LYS A 171 3.00 -14.69 21.18
CA LYS A 171 3.93 -13.61 20.84
C LYS A 171 5.10 -14.11 19.97
N ASP A 172 5.59 -15.31 20.21
CA ASP A 172 6.67 -15.93 19.43
C ASP A 172 6.30 -16.11 17.94
N ASP A 173 5.03 -16.42 17.63
CA ASP A 173 4.55 -16.51 16.25
C ASP A 173 4.67 -15.15 15.54
N LEU A 174 4.30 -14.08 16.24
CA LEU A 174 4.36 -12.71 15.72
C LEU A 174 5.83 -12.28 15.52
N ASP A 175 6.69 -12.58 16.49
CA ASP A 175 8.10 -12.21 16.45
C ASP A 175 8.83 -12.94 15.31
N ARG A 176 8.57 -14.23 15.11
CA ARG A 176 9.11 -15.01 13.97
C ARG A 176 8.65 -14.50 12.64
N PHE A 177 7.36 -14.12 12.52
CA PHE A 177 6.84 -13.52 11.30
C PHE A 177 7.54 -12.19 10.98
N ALA A 178 7.72 -11.34 11.99
CA ALA A 178 8.42 -10.07 11.84
C ALA A 178 9.90 -10.25 11.43
N LEU A 179 10.60 -11.23 12.04
CA LEU A 179 11.95 -11.58 11.65
C LEU A 179 12.01 -12.02 10.17
N ALA A 180 11.09 -12.89 9.76
CA ALA A 180 11.02 -13.39 8.38
C ALA A 180 10.79 -12.24 7.38
N SER A 181 9.93 -11.26 7.71
CA SER A 181 9.72 -10.06 6.88
C SER A 181 11.03 -9.29 6.66
N HIS A 182 11.81 -9.03 7.72
CA HIS A 182 13.11 -8.36 7.60
C HIS A 182 14.14 -9.20 6.82
N GLN A 183 14.19 -10.51 7.03
CA GLN A 183 15.10 -11.40 6.31
C GLN A 183 14.80 -11.45 4.82
N LYS A 184 13.51 -11.55 4.43
CA LYS A 184 13.06 -11.50 3.04
C LYS A 184 13.40 -10.15 2.39
N ALA A 185 13.13 -9.04 3.09
CA ALA A 185 13.43 -7.70 2.61
C ALA A 185 14.95 -7.44 2.43
N ARG A 186 15.76 -7.94 3.36
CA ARG A 186 17.21 -7.92 3.25
C ARG A 186 17.68 -8.70 2.02
N ALA A 187 17.26 -9.94 1.85
CA ALA A 187 17.63 -10.79 0.72
C ALA A 187 17.23 -10.14 -0.62
N ALA A 188 16.01 -9.54 -0.70
CA ALA A 188 15.54 -8.81 -1.88
C ALA A 188 16.40 -7.57 -2.17
N THR A 189 16.85 -6.85 -1.13
CA THR A 189 17.74 -5.69 -1.28
C THR A 189 19.13 -6.12 -1.79
N GLU A 190 19.73 -7.13 -1.18
CA GLU A 190 21.05 -7.66 -1.53
C GLU A 190 21.07 -8.24 -2.96
N SER A 191 20.01 -8.92 -3.37
CA SER A 191 19.83 -9.44 -4.75
C SER A 191 19.38 -8.42 -5.77
N ARG A 192 19.12 -7.17 -5.37
CA ARG A 192 18.58 -6.09 -6.22
C ARG A 192 17.20 -6.41 -6.81
N ALA A 193 16.39 -7.21 -6.13
CA ALA A 193 15.03 -7.55 -6.58
C ALA A 193 14.12 -6.31 -6.74
N PHE A 194 14.40 -5.22 -6.00
CA PHE A 194 13.67 -3.96 -6.07
C PHE A 194 14.16 -3.00 -7.16
N ALA A 195 15.18 -3.34 -7.94
CA ALA A 195 15.80 -2.39 -8.89
C ALA A 195 14.83 -1.89 -9.96
N ALA A 196 13.87 -2.73 -10.38
CA ALA A 196 12.88 -2.36 -11.39
C ALA A 196 11.79 -1.43 -10.85
N GLU A 197 11.52 -1.46 -9.56
CA GLU A 197 10.40 -0.71 -8.96
C GLU A 197 10.83 0.58 -8.25
N ILE A 198 12.04 0.62 -7.64
CA ILE A 198 12.47 1.78 -6.86
C ILE A 198 12.84 2.97 -7.75
N VAL A 199 12.24 4.11 -7.42
CA VAL A 199 12.54 5.44 -7.97
C VAL A 199 13.48 6.16 -7.02
N PRO A 200 14.67 6.60 -7.46
CA PRO A 200 15.55 7.43 -6.65
C PRO A 200 14.91 8.79 -6.34
N VAL A 201 14.97 9.23 -5.09
CA VAL A 201 14.50 10.54 -4.66
C VAL A 201 15.70 11.40 -4.29
N ALA A 202 15.83 12.56 -4.92
CA ALA A 202 16.86 13.53 -4.54
C ALA A 202 16.54 14.14 -3.19
N ILE A 203 17.50 14.16 -2.29
CA ILE A 203 17.40 14.71 -0.94
C ILE A 203 18.59 15.59 -0.62
N GLU A 204 18.39 16.62 0.18
CA GLU A 204 19.46 17.42 0.76
C GLU A 204 19.93 16.79 2.08
N THR A 205 21.22 16.64 2.24
CA THR A 205 21.85 16.16 3.48
C THR A 205 22.94 17.14 3.93
N PRO A 206 23.40 17.08 5.19
CA PRO A 206 24.50 17.91 5.65
C PRO A 206 25.78 17.76 4.83
N GLU A 207 25.97 16.59 4.17
CA GLU A 207 27.10 16.28 3.30
C GLU A 207 26.85 16.69 1.84
N GLY A 208 25.71 17.32 1.53
CA GLY A 208 25.28 17.74 0.20
C GLY A 208 24.19 16.85 -0.40
N PRO A 209 23.81 17.09 -1.68
CA PRO A 209 22.76 16.35 -2.36
C PRO A 209 23.08 14.88 -2.46
N GLN A 210 22.09 14.02 -2.17
CA GLN A 210 22.20 12.57 -2.28
C GLN A 210 20.92 11.98 -2.88
N MET A 211 21.01 10.72 -3.33
CA MET A 211 19.83 9.96 -3.75
C MET A 211 19.38 9.00 -2.64
N HIS A 212 18.09 9.01 -2.33
CA HIS A 212 17.47 8.01 -1.49
C HIS A 212 16.97 6.85 -2.34
N THR A 213 17.51 5.65 -2.13
CA THR A 213 17.28 4.46 -2.96
C THR A 213 17.07 3.18 -2.15
N LEU A 214 17.15 3.26 -0.81
CA LEU A 214 17.03 2.11 0.07
C LEU A 214 15.90 2.30 1.07
N ASP A 215 15.09 1.27 1.28
CA ASP A 215 14.06 1.25 2.32
C ASP A 215 14.72 1.34 3.70
N GLU A 216 14.57 2.46 4.40
CA GLU A 216 15.23 2.71 5.70
C GLU A 216 14.69 1.84 6.85
N GLY A 217 13.53 1.22 6.64
CA GLY A 217 12.87 0.40 7.64
C GLY A 217 13.53 -0.96 7.87
N ILE A 218 14.29 -1.46 6.89
CA ILE A 218 14.87 -2.81 6.94
C ILE A 218 15.93 -2.89 8.03
N ARG A 219 15.75 -3.83 8.96
CA ARG A 219 16.77 -4.18 9.96
C ARG A 219 17.65 -5.27 9.39
N MET A 220 18.79 -4.87 8.80
CA MET A 220 19.71 -5.80 8.12
C MET A 220 20.33 -6.85 9.06
N ASP A 221 20.38 -6.55 10.33
CA ASP A 221 20.94 -7.37 11.42
C ASP A 221 19.84 -7.91 12.38
N ALA A 222 18.59 -7.95 11.94
CA ALA A 222 17.48 -8.42 12.76
C ALA A 222 17.73 -9.83 13.32
N THR A 223 17.49 -9.99 14.61
CA THR A 223 17.54 -11.28 15.31
C THR A 223 16.25 -11.53 16.07
N LEU A 224 15.92 -12.79 16.33
CA LEU A 224 14.70 -13.13 17.08
C LEU A 224 14.75 -12.52 18.49
N ASP A 225 15.87 -12.59 19.17
CA ASP A 225 16.06 -12.03 20.52
C ASP A 225 15.89 -10.50 20.50
N GLY A 226 16.42 -9.83 19.48
CA GLY A 226 16.26 -8.40 19.29
C GLY A 226 14.79 -7.99 19.12
N ILE A 227 14.02 -8.70 18.29
CA ILE A 227 12.59 -8.48 18.08
C ILE A 227 11.81 -8.81 19.36
N ALA A 228 12.09 -9.94 20.00
CA ALA A 228 11.41 -10.40 21.21
C ALA A 228 11.60 -9.44 22.40
N SER A 229 12.74 -8.73 22.46
CA SER A 229 13.05 -7.76 23.51
C SER A 229 12.29 -6.45 23.42
N VAL A 230 11.60 -6.18 22.27
CA VAL A 230 10.86 -4.93 22.08
C VAL A 230 9.65 -4.87 23.01
N LYS A 231 9.46 -3.74 23.67
CA LYS A 231 8.38 -3.51 24.64
C LYS A 231 7.01 -3.69 24.01
N LEU A 232 6.09 -4.35 24.73
CA LEU A 232 4.70 -4.46 24.37
C LEU A 232 4.04 -3.09 24.26
N LEU A 233 3.15 -2.90 23.29
CA LEU A 233 2.36 -1.68 23.12
C LEU A 233 1.25 -1.57 24.17
N SER A 234 0.76 -2.71 24.68
CA SER A 234 -0.16 -2.81 25.81
C SER A 234 0.38 -3.79 26.84
N PRO A 235 0.26 -3.51 28.17
CA PRO A 235 0.81 -4.39 29.21
C PRO A 235 0.30 -5.84 29.15
N GLU A 236 -0.94 -6.04 28.71
CA GLU A 236 -1.59 -7.35 28.59
C GLU A 236 -1.68 -7.84 27.13
N GLY A 237 -0.99 -7.17 26.23
CA GLY A 237 -0.99 -7.48 24.80
C GLY A 237 0.11 -8.43 24.38
N SER A 238 0.16 -8.66 23.06
CA SER A 238 1.19 -9.45 22.39
C SER A 238 1.90 -8.63 21.29
N ILE A 239 1.33 -7.48 20.93
CA ILE A 239 1.83 -6.64 19.84
C ILE A 239 2.94 -5.72 20.36
N THR A 240 3.98 -5.60 19.55
CA THR A 240 5.11 -4.68 19.77
C THR A 240 5.29 -3.75 18.56
N ALA A 241 6.11 -2.74 18.68
CA ALA A 241 6.52 -1.94 17.53
C ALA A 241 7.29 -2.77 16.47
N ALA A 242 7.95 -3.85 16.88
CA ALA A 242 8.68 -4.76 15.96
C ALA A 242 7.74 -5.71 15.19
N THR A 243 6.54 -5.97 15.71
CA THR A 243 5.52 -6.83 15.06
C THR A 243 4.40 -6.02 14.39
N SER A 244 4.63 -4.71 14.23
CA SER A 244 3.74 -3.75 13.58
C SER A 244 4.44 -3.11 12.38
N SER A 245 3.66 -2.66 11.39
CA SER A 245 4.19 -1.88 10.28
C SER A 245 4.85 -0.59 10.75
N GLN A 246 5.88 -0.15 10.06
CA GLN A 246 6.60 1.06 10.41
C GLN A 246 5.87 2.31 9.86
N ILE A 247 5.86 3.38 10.65
CA ILE A 247 5.54 4.74 10.18
C ILE A 247 6.54 5.09 9.09
N CYS A 248 6.02 5.49 7.92
CA CYS A 248 6.83 5.59 6.72
C CYS A 248 6.41 6.78 5.86
N ASP A 249 7.38 7.40 5.22
CA ASP A 249 7.19 8.38 4.15
C ASP A 249 7.40 7.70 2.80
N GLY A 250 6.53 7.92 1.83
CA GLY A 250 6.69 7.30 0.52
C GLY A 250 5.62 7.68 -0.49
N SER A 251 5.93 7.45 -1.75
CA SER A 251 5.01 7.58 -2.87
C SER A 251 5.20 6.45 -3.87
N SER A 252 4.17 6.14 -4.63
CA SER A 252 4.18 5.09 -5.64
C SER A 252 3.12 5.34 -6.70
N ALA A 253 3.28 4.74 -7.87
CA ALA A 253 2.36 4.89 -8.99
C ALA A 253 2.28 3.62 -9.84
N VAL A 254 1.12 3.41 -10.46
CA VAL A 254 0.81 2.33 -11.39
C VAL A 254 0.12 2.92 -12.61
N LEU A 255 0.63 2.68 -13.80
CA LEU A 255 0.00 3.09 -15.06
C LEU A 255 -0.98 2.02 -15.52
N VAL A 256 -2.25 2.39 -15.65
CA VAL A 256 -3.33 1.52 -16.11
C VAL A 256 -3.82 1.98 -17.47
N MET A 257 -3.87 1.06 -18.43
CA MET A 257 -4.26 1.37 -19.83
C MET A 257 -5.31 0.39 -20.35
N SER A 258 -6.12 0.88 -21.30
CA SER A 258 -7.01 0.04 -22.10
C SER A 258 -6.22 -0.71 -23.18
N GLU A 259 -6.79 -1.81 -23.69
CA GLU A 259 -6.22 -2.52 -24.85
C GLU A 259 -6.08 -1.60 -26.06
N ARG A 260 -7.03 -0.68 -26.27
CA ARG A 260 -6.99 0.31 -27.34
C ARG A 260 -5.78 1.23 -27.22
N ALA A 261 -5.53 1.75 -26.04
CA ALA A 261 -4.39 2.62 -25.79
C ALA A 261 -3.05 1.87 -25.91
N LEU A 262 -2.97 0.61 -25.44
CA LEU A 262 -1.80 -0.25 -25.61
C LEU A 262 -1.47 -0.45 -27.09
N ARG A 263 -2.46 -0.81 -27.90
CA ARG A 263 -2.26 -1.00 -29.35
C ARG A 263 -1.81 0.28 -30.04
N ALA A 264 -2.36 1.41 -29.65
CA ALA A 264 -2.04 2.71 -30.24
C ALA A 264 -0.62 3.19 -29.85
N SER A 265 -0.18 2.94 -28.62
CA SER A 265 1.13 3.35 -28.11
C SER A 265 2.25 2.34 -28.41
N GLY A 266 1.93 1.08 -28.65
CA GLY A 266 2.91 0.00 -28.81
C GLY A 266 3.61 -0.40 -27.50
N LEU A 267 3.11 0.05 -26.34
CA LEU A 267 3.66 -0.30 -25.04
C LEU A 267 3.30 -1.74 -24.65
N ALA A 268 4.21 -2.41 -23.94
CA ALA A 268 4.01 -3.77 -23.45
C ALA A 268 3.50 -3.75 -22.01
N PRO A 269 2.40 -4.45 -21.69
CA PRO A 269 1.91 -4.53 -20.33
C PRO A 269 2.74 -5.50 -19.48
N LEU A 270 2.83 -5.19 -18.17
CA LEU A 270 3.39 -6.09 -17.15
C LEU A 270 2.36 -7.13 -16.71
N ALA A 271 1.10 -6.71 -16.59
CA ALA A 271 0.03 -7.56 -16.09
C ALA A 271 -1.34 -7.09 -16.59
N ARG A 272 -2.31 -8.00 -16.58
CA ARG A 272 -3.73 -7.71 -16.76
C ARG A 272 -4.43 -7.72 -15.41
N ILE A 273 -5.36 -6.81 -15.18
CA ILE A 273 -6.26 -6.86 -14.02
C ILE A 273 -7.27 -7.99 -14.25
N HIS A 274 -7.19 -9.02 -13.41
CA HIS A 274 -8.04 -10.20 -13.50
C HIS A 274 -9.31 -10.09 -12.66
N ASN A 275 -9.20 -9.61 -11.41
CA ASN A 275 -10.35 -9.42 -10.52
C ASN A 275 -10.16 -8.22 -9.60
N LEU A 276 -11.26 -7.54 -9.31
CA LEU A 276 -11.36 -6.41 -8.38
C LEU A 276 -12.47 -6.71 -7.37
N THR A 277 -12.16 -6.70 -6.09
CA THR A 277 -13.13 -6.96 -5.03
C THR A 277 -12.90 -6.00 -3.87
N VAL A 278 -13.98 -5.46 -3.32
CA VAL A 278 -14.00 -4.69 -2.08
C VAL A 278 -15.10 -5.26 -1.19
N THR A 279 -14.78 -5.43 0.08
CA THR A 279 -15.74 -5.90 1.11
C THR A 279 -15.63 -5.07 2.37
N ALA A 280 -16.60 -5.22 3.24
CA ALA A 280 -16.58 -4.67 4.59
C ALA A 280 -17.24 -5.65 5.55
N GLY A 281 -16.69 -5.75 6.76
CA GLY A 281 -17.14 -6.62 7.83
C GLY A 281 -17.21 -5.90 9.18
N ASP A 282 -16.81 -6.58 10.25
CA ASP A 282 -16.86 -6.06 11.60
C ASP A 282 -15.86 -4.91 11.81
N PRO A 283 -16.35 -3.66 12.06
CA PRO A 283 -15.47 -2.51 12.22
C PRO A 283 -14.72 -2.49 13.56
N VAL A 284 -15.08 -3.35 14.52
CA VAL A 284 -14.46 -3.38 15.86
C VAL A 284 -13.17 -4.21 15.83
N ILE A 285 -13.23 -5.44 15.31
CA ILE A 285 -12.01 -6.24 15.04
C ILE A 285 -11.20 -5.67 13.87
N MET A 286 -11.88 -4.97 12.98
CA MET A 286 -11.34 -4.06 11.96
C MET A 286 -10.41 -4.71 10.92
N LEU A 287 -9.40 -5.47 11.34
CA LEU A 287 -8.27 -5.89 10.49
C LEU A 287 -8.41 -7.31 9.93
N GLU A 288 -9.54 -7.98 10.18
CA GLU A 288 -9.77 -9.37 9.78
C GLU A 288 -10.39 -9.51 8.38
N GLU A 289 -10.96 -8.43 7.84
CA GLU A 289 -11.71 -8.47 6.58
C GLU A 289 -10.96 -9.01 5.36
N PRO A 290 -9.61 -8.90 5.22
CA PRO A 290 -8.86 -9.54 4.14
C PRO A 290 -9.10 -11.04 3.97
N LEU A 291 -9.43 -11.76 5.05
CA LEU A 291 -9.72 -13.18 5.03
C LEU A 291 -10.95 -13.45 4.15
N PHE A 292 -12.06 -12.78 4.45
CA PHE A 292 -13.35 -12.94 3.78
C PHE A 292 -13.38 -12.28 2.40
N ALA A 293 -12.67 -11.17 2.26
CA ALA A 293 -12.47 -10.50 0.98
C ALA A 293 -11.76 -11.41 -0.03
N THR A 294 -10.76 -12.19 0.43
CA THR A 294 -10.04 -13.16 -0.39
C THR A 294 -10.96 -14.27 -0.88
N ASP A 295 -11.76 -14.87 0.02
CA ASP A 295 -12.75 -15.90 -0.36
C ASP A 295 -13.70 -15.38 -1.45
N ARG A 296 -14.22 -14.16 -1.25
CA ARG A 296 -15.12 -13.53 -2.22
C ARG A 296 -14.44 -13.24 -3.56
N ALA A 297 -13.18 -12.79 -3.54
CA ALA A 297 -12.43 -12.51 -4.74
C ALA A 297 -12.16 -13.78 -5.56
N LEU A 298 -11.72 -14.85 -4.91
CA LEU A 298 -11.49 -16.15 -5.52
C LEU A 298 -12.79 -16.73 -6.10
N GLN A 299 -13.89 -16.69 -5.34
CA GLN A 299 -15.20 -17.12 -5.84
C GLN A 299 -15.62 -16.35 -7.09
N ARG A 300 -15.47 -15.02 -7.11
CA ARG A 300 -15.83 -14.16 -8.25
C ARG A 300 -14.94 -14.40 -9.47
N ALA A 301 -13.67 -14.73 -9.23
CA ALA A 301 -12.71 -15.05 -10.27
C ALA A 301 -12.86 -16.49 -10.80
N GLY A 302 -13.61 -17.36 -10.10
CA GLY A 302 -13.69 -18.79 -10.39
C GLY A 302 -12.36 -19.50 -10.14
N MET A 303 -11.58 -19.03 -9.18
CA MET A 303 -10.24 -19.52 -8.85
C MET A 303 -10.18 -20.15 -7.47
N THR A 304 -9.18 -20.99 -7.27
CA THR A 304 -8.77 -21.50 -5.95
C THR A 304 -7.48 -20.85 -5.50
N ILE A 305 -7.18 -20.91 -4.20
CA ILE A 305 -5.97 -20.29 -3.63
C ILE A 305 -4.68 -20.87 -4.24
N ASP A 306 -4.66 -22.16 -4.57
CA ASP A 306 -3.50 -22.85 -5.13
C ASP A 306 -3.12 -22.37 -6.54
N GLN A 307 -4.06 -21.75 -7.26
CA GLN A 307 -3.83 -21.18 -8.59
C GLN A 307 -3.13 -19.82 -8.55
N ILE A 308 -2.95 -19.24 -7.38
CA ILE A 308 -2.24 -17.97 -7.18
C ILE A 308 -0.77 -18.27 -6.87
N ASP A 309 0.13 -17.70 -7.66
CA ASP A 309 1.56 -17.95 -7.54
C ASP A 309 2.21 -17.10 -6.44
N LEU A 310 1.79 -15.84 -6.29
CA LEU A 310 2.32 -14.92 -5.28
C LEU A 310 1.21 -14.13 -4.59
N PHE A 311 1.43 -13.85 -3.31
CA PHE A 311 0.55 -13.08 -2.45
C PHE A 311 1.26 -11.87 -1.87
N GLU A 312 0.62 -10.71 -1.94
CA GLU A 312 0.97 -9.51 -1.17
C GLU A 312 -0.18 -9.21 -0.19
N VAL A 313 -0.01 -9.59 1.06
CA VAL A 313 -0.93 -9.31 2.15
C VAL A 313 -0.28 -8.26 3.05
N ASN A 314 -0.85 -7.08 3.13
CA ASN A 314 -0.24 -5.98 3.87
C ASN A 314 0.01 -6.33 5.34
N GLU A 315 1.23 -6.15 5.79
CA GLU A 315 1.69 -6.43 7.16
C GLU A 315 1.43 -5.23 8.09
N ALA A 316 0.17 -4.77 8.18
CA ALA A 316 -0.16 -3.70 9.13
C ALA A 316 0.26 -4.09 10.56
N PHE A 317 0.01 -5.35 10.91
CA PHE A 317 0.45 -6.05 12.11
C PHE A 317 0.67 -7.51 11.76
N ALA A 318 1.64 -8.18 12.37
CA ALA A 318 1.97 -9.58 12.11
C ALA A 318 0.77 -10.57 12.20
N PRO A 319 -0.20 -10.42 13.13
CA PRO A 319 -1.34 -11.31 13.19
C PRO A 319 -2.26 -11.24 11.96
N VAL A 320 -2.26 -10.17 11.17
CA VAL A 320 -3.11 -10.05 9.98
C VAL A 320 -2.72 -11.06 8.91
N PRO A 321 -1.49 -11.07 8.36
CA PRO A 321 -1.09 -12.09 7.39
C PRO A 321 -1.03 -13.50 7.98
N LEU A 322 -0.74 -13.66 9.26
CA LEU A 322 -0.80 -14.97 9.93
C LEU A 322 -2.23 -15.53 9.98
N ALA A 323 -3.23 -14.71 10.34
CA ALA A 323 -4.64 -15.10 10.31
C ALA A 323 -5.11 -15.41 8.88
N TRP A 324 -4.65 -14.61 7.91
CA TRP A 324 -4.94 -14.82 6.50
C TRP A 324 -4.39 -16.17 6.00
N LEU A 325 -3.12 -16.50 6.30
CA LEU A 325 -2.53 -17.81 5.98
C LEU A 325 -3.31 -18.95 6.62
N LYS A 326 -3.66 -18.81 7.91
CA LYS A 326 -4.42 -19.85 8.64
C LYS A 326 -5.81 -20.07 8.04
N HIS A 327 -6.47 -18.99 7.58
CA HIS A 327 -7.80 -19.04 6.98
C HIS A 327 -7.80 -19.63 5.57
N THR A 328 -6.88 -19.18 4.72
CA THR A 328 -6.86 -19.52 3.30
C THR A 328 -6.15 -20.85 3.01
N GLY A 329 -5.26 -21.28 3.90
CA GLY A 329 -4.37 -22.43 3.66
C GLY A 329 -3.31 -22.17 2.60
N ALA A 330 -3.06 -20.90 2.25
CA ALA A 330 -2.06 -20.52 1.26
C ALA A 330 -0.65 -20.94 1.70
N ASP A 331 0.20 -21.22 0.72
CA ASP A 331 1.61 -21.53 0.94
C ASP A 331 2.37 -20.31 1.50
N PRO A 332 2.94 -20.37 2.71
CA PRO A 332 3.66 -19.26 3.32
C PRO A 332 4.91 -18.81 2.53
N ASP A 333 5.47 -19.70 1.71
CA ASP A 333 6.64 -19.36 0.88
C ASP A 333 6.27 -18.50 -0.34
N ARG A 334 4.97 -18.41 -0.66
CA ARG A 334 4.43 -17.52 -1.69
C ARG A 334 3.98 -16.16 -1.15
N LEU A 335 3.95 -15.99 0.19
CA LEU A 335 3.49 -14.77 0.84
C LEU A 335 4.63 -13.77 1.03
N ASN A 336 4.42 -12.51 0.58
CA ASN A 336 5.32 -11.38 0.81
C ASN A 336 6.78 -11.79 0.58
N VAL A 337 7.04 -12.32 -0.61
CA VAL A 337 8.32 -13.00 -0.93
C VAL A 337 9.55 -12.09 -0.86
N ASN A 338 9.34 -10.78 -0.91
CA ASN A 338 10.37 -9.75 -0.79
C ASN A 338 10.28 -8.98 0.54
N GLY A 339 9.60 -9.54 1.56
CA GLY A 339 9.26 -8.85 2.80
C GLY A 339 8.02 -7.96 2.63
N GLY A 340 7.54 -7.37 3.70
CA GLY A 340 6.34 -6.54 3.71
C GLY A 340 6.47 -5.30 4.60
N ALA A 341 5.35 -4.73 5.01
CA ALA A 341 5.27 -3.43 5.68
C ALA A 341 6.00 -3.35 7.04
N ILE A 342 6.20 -4.48 7.71
CA ILE A 342 7.01 -4.57 8.94
C ILE A 342 8.46 -4.18 8.65
N ALA A 343 9.01 -4.61 7.52
CA ALA A 343 10.38 -4.29 7.10
C ALA A 343 10.45 -3.06 6.20
N LEU A 344 9.56 -2.96 5.20
CA LEU A 344 9.62 -1.96 4.13
C LEU A 344 8.86 -0.66 4.44
N GLY A 345 8.15 -0.61 5.58
CA GLY A 345 7.32 0.52 5.98
C GLY A 345 5.95 0.58 5.28
N HIS A 346 5.03 1.33 5.89
CA HIS A 346 3.63 1.45 5.48
C HIS A 346 3.21 2.92 5.33
N PRO A 347 3.61 3.59 4.22
CA PRO A 347 3.09 4.91 3.90
C PRO A 347 1.62 4.73 3.50
N LEU A 348 0.67 5.02 4.42
CA LEU A 348 -0.74 4.59 4.37
C LEU A 348 -1.35 4.74 2.98
N GLY A 349 -1.45 5.96 2.48
CA GLY A 349 -2.08 6.25 1.19
C GLY A 349 -1.33 5.71 -0.02
N ALA A 350 -0.01 5.46 0.10
CA ALA A 350 0.82 4.94 -0.98
C ALA A 350 0.95 3.42 -1.00
N SER A 351 0.55 2.72 0.06
CA SER A 351 0.87 1.29 0.22
C SER A 351 0.24 0.40 -0.85
N GLY A 352 -0.95 0.72 -1.34
CA GLY A 352 -1.62 -0.11 -2.34
C GLY A 352 -0.86 -0.19 -3.67
N THR A 353 -0.43 0.93 -4.22
CA THR A 353 0.40 0.97 -5.44
C THR A 353 1.82 0.49 -5.19
N LYS A 354 2.37 0.70 -3.98
CA LYS A 354 3.67 0.15 -3.56
C LYS A 354 3.68 -1.38 -3.59
N LEU A 355 2.69 -2.03 -2.96
CA LEU A 355 2.57 -3.49 -2.95
C LEU A 355 2.31 -4.04 -4.36
N MET A 356 1.52 -3.34 -5.18
CA MET A 356 1.29 -3.74 -6.56
C MET A 356 2.59 -3.69 -7.39
N ALA A 357 3.42 -2.68 -7.22
CA ALA A 357 4.72 -2.61 -7.88
C ALA A 357 5.58 -3.83 -7.49
N THR A 358 5.70 -4.13 -6.18
CA THR A 358 6.45 -5.30 -5.72
C THR A 358 5.87 -6.60 -6.30
N LEU A 359 4.54 -6.76 -6.30
CA LEU A 359 3.87 -7.97 -6.78
C LEU A 359 4.12 -8.22 -8.27
N VAL A 360 3.89 -7.23 -9.14
CA VAL A 360 4.01 -7.44 -10.60
C VAL A 360 5.46 -7.69 -11.03
N HIS A 361 6.42 -6.99 -10.40
CA HIS A 361 7.84 -7.23 -10.67
C HIS A 361 8.31 -8.58 -10.12
N ALA A 362 7.83 -9.00 -8.94
CA ALA A 362 8.15 -10.31 -8.39
C ALA A 362 7.57 -11.46 -9.22
N LEU A 363 6.32 -11.33 -9.71
CA LEU A 363 5.71 -12.29 -10.63
C LEU A 363 6.56 -12.45 -11.88
N LYS A 364 6.92 -11.34 -12.53
CA LYS A 364 7.77 -11.35 -13.74
C LYS A 364 9.12 -12.01 -13.49
N ALA A 365 9.79 -11.65 -12.38
CA ALA A 365 11.12 -12.18 -12.06
C ALA A 365 11.11 -13.68 -11.73
N ARG A 366 9.99 -14.19 -11.20
CA ARG A 366 9.84 -15.60 -10.80
C ARG A 366 9.10 -16.46 -11.83
N GLY A 367 8.62 -15.89 -12.93
CA GLY A 367 7.83 -16.58 -13.95
C GLY A 367 6.46 -17.04 -13.44
N GLY A 368 5.93 -16.38 -12.41
CA GLY A 368 4.58 -16.62 -11.91
C GLY A 368 3.52 -15.98 -12.83
N ARG A 369 2.32 -16.54 -12.85
CA ARG A 369 1.22 -16.07 -13.68
C ARG A 369 0.23 -15.21 -12.89
N TYR A 370 -0.27 -15.69 -11.76
CA TYR A 370 -1.29 -15.00 -10.99
C TYR A 370 -0.74 -14.46 -9.67
N GLY A 371 -1.06 -13.21 -9.39
CA GLY A 371 -0.78 -12.56 -8.11
C GLY A 371 -2.04 -12.02 -7.46
N LEU A 372 -2.10 -12.11 -6.13
CA LEU A 372 -3.19 -11.55 -5.33
C LEU A 372 -2.63 -10.55 -4.34
N GLN A 373 -3.18 -9.34 -4.35
CA GLN A 373 -2.90 -8.31 -3.36
C GLN A 373 -4.13 -8.06 -2.50
N THR A 374 -3.96 -8.00 -1.18
CA THR A 374 -5.00 -7.61 -0.23
C THR A 374 -4.44 -6.83 0.94
N MET A 375 -5.28 -6.02 1.57
CA MET A 375 -4.94 -5.29 2.78
C MET A 375 -6.15 -5.02 3.65
N CYS A 376 -5.90 -4.97 4.97
CA CYS A 376 -6.87 -4.51 5.94
C CYS A 376 -6.91 -2.98 5.96
N GLU A 377 -8.10 -2.43 6.16
CA GLU A 377 -8.34 -0.99 6.12
C GLU A 377 -9.12 -0.58 7.38
N GLY A 378 -8.87 0.63 7.85
CA GLY A 378 -9.63 1.18 8.97
C GLY A 378 -11.14 1.12 8.72
N GLY A 379 -11.91 0.75 9.77
CA GLY A 379 -13.36 0.59 9.66
C GLY A 379 -13.84 -0.80 9.22
N GLY A 380 -12.95 -1.80 9.18
CA GLY A 380 -13.31 -3.18 8.83
C GLY A 380 -13.54 -3.40 7.35
N VAL A 381 -12.77 -2.73 6.50
CA VAL A 381 -12.84 -2.84 5.05
C VAL A 381 -11.62 -3.57 4.50
N ALA A 382 -11.73 -4.18 3.34
CA ALA A 382 -10.60 -4.77 2.61
C ALA A 382 -10.79 -4.68 1.10
N ASN A 383 -9.68 -4.42 0.41
CA ASN A 383 -9.55 -4.55 -1.04
C ASN A 383 -8.84 -5.86 -1.38
N VAL A 384 -9.26 -6.51 -2.46
CA VAL A 384 -8.52 -7.58 -3.13
C VAL A 384 -8.39 -7.25 -4.61
N THR A 385 -7.17 -7.38 -5.13
CA THR A 385 -6.89 -7.26 -6.56
C THR A 385 -6.14 -8.51 -7.02
N ILE A 386 -6.67 -9.23 -8.00
CA ILE A 386 -5.97 -10.35 -8.64
C ILE A 386 -5.46 -9.84 -9.99
N VAL A 387 -4.19 -10.09 -10.27
CA VAL A 387 -3.52 -9.73 -11.53
C VAL A 387 -3.00 -10.98 -12.22
N GLU A 388 -2.94 -10.96 -13.53
CA GLU A 388 -2.31 -11.98 -14.38
C GLU A 388 -1.10 -11.35 -15.06
N ALA A 389 0.10 -11.88 -14.80
CA ALA A 389 1.33 -11.47 -15.48
C ALA A 389 1.30 -11.86 -16.96
N LEU A 390 1.88 -11.01 -17.82
CA LEU A 390 1.88 -11.15 -19.28
C LEU A 390 3.30 -11.22 -19.85
#